data_fbba39e2c850549207c3b280e206fd9c
#
_entry.id   fbba39e2c850549207c3b280e206fd9c
#
_cell.length_a   1.000
_cell.length_b   1.000
_cell.length_c   1.000
_cell.angle_alpha   90.00
_cell.angle_beta   90.00
_cell.angle_gamma   90.00
#
_symmetry.space_group_name_H-M   'P 1'
#
loop_
_entity.id
_entity.type
_entity.pdbx_description
1 polymer ?
#
loop_
_entity_poly.entity_id
_entity_poly.type
_entity_poly.pdbx_seq_one_letter_code
_entity_poly.pdbx_strand_id
1 'polypeptide(L)'
;MIRRYFDTYFTQGPFFTKKFKELALKYGDFEVVETGWPKQDWIKTHWHDFDQEREKLLREHGKKQIVLYAPTFSPSLTSLPALKEALLHLVKMRDIVLLLKFHPLTRKEWIDEYKQLAEQEEHIVWVDGFNVTKYQLMSDVMISDTSSTVYEFLLLGRPVITYRTIAKDIYW
;
A
#
# COMPACT_ATOMS: atom_id res chain seq x y z
N MET A 1 21.27 -2.96 -2.46
CA MET A 1 22.40 -3.23 -3.39
C MET A 1 21.89 -3.03 -4.80
N ILE A 2 22.47 -2.09 -5.57
CA ILE A 2 22.16 -1.91 -6.99
C ILE A 2 22.78 -3.08 -7.75
N ARG A 3 21.93 -3.84 -8.45
CA ARG A 3 22.39 -4.88 -9.36
C ARG A 3 22.68 -4.22 -10.71
N ARG A 4 23.89 -3.98 -11.08
CA ARG A 4 24.34 -3.30 -12.31
C ARG A 4 24.03 -4.07 -13.60
N TYR A 5 22.74 -4.36 -13.82
CA TYR A 5 22.25 -5.06 -15.02
C TYR A 5 21.70 -4.12 -16.09
N PHE A 6 21.64 -2.81 -15.79
CA PHE A 6 21.05 -1.82 -16.67
C PHE A 6 22.02 -0.68 -16.91
N ASP A 7 22.04 -0.16 -18.12
CA ASP A 7 22.90 0.95 -18.56
C ASP A 7 22.35 2.31 -18.09
N THR A 8 21.04 2.38 -17.82
CA THR A 8 20.38 3.61 -17.37
C THR A 8 19.42 3.31 -16.20
N TYR A 9 19.50 4.14 -15.18
CA TYR A 9 18.57 4.12 -14.04
C TYR A 9 17.75 5.40 -13.99
N PHE A 10 16.44 5.25 -14.06
CA PHE A 10 15.50 6.33 -13.83
C PHE A 10 15.21 6.47 -12.35
N THR A 11 15.34 7.69 -11.81
CA THR A 11 15.14 7.96 -10.39
C THR A 11 13.95 8.87 -10.16
N GLN A 12 13.24 8.61 -9.07
CA GLN A 12 11.96 9.25 -8.76
C GLN A 12 12.10 10.60 -8.04
N GLY A 13 13.33 11.03 -7.71
CA GLY A 13 13.55 12.32 -7.06
C GLY A 13 14.96 12.51 -6.51
N PRO A 14 15.27 13.71 -5.99
CA PRO A 14 16.63 14.16 -5.68
C PRO A 14 17.39 13.24 -4.72
N PHE A 15 16.70 12.67 -3.73
CA PHE A 15 17.32 11.79 -2.75
C PHE A 15 17.91 10.53 -3.39
N PHE A 16 17.12 9.85 -4.24
CA PHE A 16 17.60 8.66 -4.95
C PHE A 16 18.58 9.02 -6.04
N THR A 17 18.33 10.11 -6.77
CA THR A 17 19.24 10.62 -7.81
C THR A 17 20.65 10.82 -7.27
N LYS A 18 20.78 11.49 -6.12
CA LYS A 18 22.08 11.71 -5.47
C LYS A 18 22.78 10.38 -5.16
N LYS A 19 22.07 9.46 -4.51
CA LYS A 19 22.65 8.15 -4.14
C LYS A 19 23.07 7.32 -5.36
N PHE A 20 22.26 7.32 -6.41
CA PHE A 20 22.57 6.58 -7.63
C PHE A 20 23.74 7.21 -8.39
N LYS A 21 23.84 8.55 -8.44
CA LYS A 21 24.99 9.26 -9.03
C LYS A 21 26.30 8.98 -8.28
N GLU A 22 26.27 8.94 -6.96
CA GLU A 22 27.44 8.54 -6.15
C GLU A 22 27.92 7.12 -6.50
N LEU A 23 26.99 6.20 -6.75
CA LEU A 23 27.32 4.84 -7.17
C LEU A 23 27.79 4.78 -8.62
N ALA A 24 27.22 5.57 -9.53
CA ALA A 24 27.68 5.68 -10.91
C ALA A 24 29.13 6.22 -10.99
N LEU A 25 29.46 7.23 -10.19
CA LEU A 25 30.84 7.73 -10.08
C LEU A 25 31.82 6.66 -9.58
N LYS A 26 31.35 5.77 -8.68
CA LYS A 26 32.19 4.70 -8.12
C LYS A 26 32.41 3.55 -9.11
N TYR A 27 31.44 3.22 -9.91
CA TYR A 27 31.45 2.02 -10.76
C TYR A 27 31.59 2.34 -12.25
N GLY A 28 31.13 3.51 -12.70
CA GLY A 28 31.35 4.03 -14.06
C GLY A 28 30.63 3.31 -15.21
N ASP A 29 29.64 2.45 -14.89
CA ASP A 29 29.03 1.51 -15.83
C ASP A 29 27.52 1.75 -16.07
N PHE A 30 26.97 2.87 -15.59
CA PHE A 30 25.56 3.22 -15.84
C PHE A 30 25.30 4.72 -15.73
N GLU A 31 24.26 5.18 -16.39
CA GLU A 31 23.75 6.55 -16.30
C GLU A 31 22.61 6.67 -15.28
N VAL A 32 22.41 7.89 -14.78
CA VAL A 32 21.33 8.21 -13.85
C VAL A 32 20.55 9.41 -14.34
N VAL A 33 19.26 9.20 -14.63
CA VAL A 33 18.34 10.23 -15.11
C VAL A 33 17.23 10.42 -14.10
N GLU A 34 17.03 11.64 -13.59
CA GLU A 34 15.90 11.97 -12.74
C GLU A 34 14.67 12.22 -13.60
N THR A 35 13.68 11.35 -13.49
CA THR A 35 12.42 11.43 -14.27
C THR A 35 11.21 11.79 -13.43
N GLY A 36 11.36 11.83 -12.10
CA GLY A 36 10.21 11.83 -11.23
C GLY A 36 9.54 10.45 -11.12
N TRP A 37 8.31 10.42 -10.66
CA TRP A 37 7.57 9.18 -10.46
C TRP A 37 6.32 9.13 -11.35
N PRO A 38 6.35 8.43 -12.49
CA PRO A 38 5.25 8.39 -13.46
C PRO A 38 3.90 7.96 -12.88
N LYS A 39 3.93 7.11 -11.85
CA LYS A 39 2.71 6.70 -11.14
C LYS A 39 1.99 7.88 -10.46
N GLN A 40 2.74 8.89 -9.99
CA GLN A 40 2.16 10.09 -9.41
C GLN A 40 1.44 10.93 -10.45
N ASP A 41 1.97 11.00 -11.66
CA ASP A 41 1.32 11.73 -12.74
C ASP A 41 0.03 11.03 -13.17
N TRP A 42 0.05 9.70 -13.23
CA TRP A 42 -1.15 8.92 -13.46
C TRP A 42 -2.21 9.16 -12.37
N ILE A 43 -1.83 9.14 -11.10
CA ILE A 43 -2.72 9.42 -9.96
C ILE A 43 -3.38 10.79 -10.11
N LYS A 44 -2.63 11.84 -10.47
CA LYS A 44 -3.15 13.20 -10.63
C LYS A 44 -4.22 13.29 -11.71
N THR A 45 -4.04 12.59 -12.83
CA THR A 45 -4.98 12.60 -13.94
C THR A 45 -6.22 11.73 -13.71
N HIS A 46 -6.13 10.73 -12.79
CA HIS A 46 -7.20 9.76 -12.52
C HIS A 46 -7.76 9.89 -11.08
N TRP A 47 -7.59 11.07 -10.49
CA TRP A 47 -7.94 11.30 -9.09
C TRP A 47 -9.41 11.01 -8.76
N HIS A 48 -10.31 11.29 -9.69
CA HIS A 48 -11.76 11.16 -9.52
C HIS A 48 -12.38 9.94 -10.21
N ASP A 49 -11.58 9.10 -10.84
CA ASP A 49 -12.10 7.96 -11.62
C ASP A 49 -12.91 6.96 -10.79
N PHE A 50 -12.66 6.92 -9.49
CA PHE A 50 -13.28 5.94 -8.58
C PHE A 50 -14.27 6.57 -7.57
N ASP A 51 -14.60 7.85 -7.72
CA ASP A 51 -15.50 8.55 -6.79
C ASP A 51 -16.90 7.90 -6.75
N GLN A 52 -17.45 7.52 -7.89
CA GLN A 52 -18.76 6.86 -7.95
C GLN A 52 -18.75 5.48 -7.27
N GLU A 53 -17.70 4.69 -7.46
CA GLU A 53 -17.56 3.39 -6.79
C GLU A 53 -17.39 3.56 -5.28
N ARG A 54 -16.60 4.56 -4.87
CA ARG A 54 -16.42 4.92 -3.47
C ARG A 54 -17.75 5.28 -2.81
N GLU A 55 -18.52 6.18 -3.42
CA GLU A 55 -19.81 6.60 -2.92
C GLU A 55 -20.83 5.45 -2.87
N LYS A 56 -20.83 4.59 -3.90
CA LYS A 56 -21.67 3.39 -3.93
C LYS A 56 -21.34 2.48 -2.75
N LEU A 57 -20.09 2.18 -2.51
CA LEU A 57 -19.64 1.33 -1.41
C LEU A 57 -20.05 1.90 -0.04
N LEU A 58 -19.86 3.20 0.17
CA LEU A 58 -20.28 3.87 1.41
C LEU A 58 -21.78 3.80 1.64
N ARG A 59 -22.60 3.99 0.59
CA ARG A 59 -24.07 3.87 0.68
C ARG A 59 -24.51 2.45 0.97
N GLU A 60 -23.92 1.45 0.30
CA GLU A 60 -24.28 0.04 0.49
C GLU A 60 -24.03 -0.44 1.91
N HIS A 61 -22.96 0.03 2.54
CA HIS A 61 -22.61 -0.31 3.92
C HIS A 61 -23.18 0.67 4.97
N GLY A 62 -23.81 1.78 4.56
CA GLY A 62 -24.29 2.81 5.47
C GLY A 62 -23.19 3.47 6.30
N LYS A 63 -21.98 3.60 5.75
CA LYS A 63 -20.77 4.09 6.43
C LYS A 63 -20.27 5.41 5.83
N LYS A 64 -19.35 6.09 6.54
CA LYS A 64 -18.87 7.43 6.15
C LYS A 64 -17.44 7.45 5.66
N GLN A 65 -16.63 6.48 6.02
CA GLN A 65 -15.21 6.45 5.68
C GLN A 65 -14.77 5.07 5.19
N ILE A 66 -13.75 5.06 4.35
CA ILE A 66 -13.10 3.83 3.88
C ILE A 66 -11.70 3.77 4.44
N VAL A 67 -11.36 2.67 5.07
CA VAL A 67 -10.02 2.34 5.55
C VAL A 67 -9.46 1.22 4.69
N LEU A 68 -8.26 1.40 4.15
CA LEU A 68 -7.55 0.36 3.39
C LEU A 68 -6.55 -0.34 4.29
N TYR A 69 -6.65 -1.65 4.43
CA TYR A 69 -5.60 -2.47 5.01
C TYR A 69 -4.82 -3.16 3.90
N ALA A 70 -3.56 -2.73 3.72
CA ALA A 70 -2.67 -3.21 2.66
C ALA A 70 -1.30 -3.63 3.25
N PRO A 71 -1.21 -4.81 3.88
CA PRO A 71 0.02 -5.29 4.50
C PRO A 71 1.03 -5.79 3.47
N THR A 72 2.30 -5.87 3.87
CA THR A 72 3.32 -6.57 3.08
C THR A 72 3.11 -8.08 3.11
N PHE A 73 3.59 -8.77 2.09
CA PHE A 73 3.49 -10.23 1.98
C PHE A 73 4.62 -10.98 2.70
N SER A 74 5.71 -10.30 3.05
CA SER A 74 6.89 -10.92 3.68
C SER A 74 6.54 -11.44 5.08
N PRO A 75 6.73 -12.75 5.35
CA PRO A 75 6.32 -13.34 6.62
C PRO A 75 6.97 -12.75 7.86
N SER A 76 8.19 -12.22 7.73
CA SER A 76 8.92 -11.60 8.85
C SER A 76 8.55 -10.13 9.07
N LEU A 77 7.87 -9.49 8.11
CA LEU A 77 7.60 -8.05 8.11
C LEU A 77 6.10 -7.73 8.16
N THR A 78 5.25 -8.72 7.88
CA THR A 78 3.81 -8.52 7.79
C THR A 78 3.14 -8.37 9.14
N SER A 79 2.14 -7.51 9.20
CA SER A 79 1.25 -7.33 10.34
C SER A 79 0.08 -8.32 10.40
N LEU A 80 -0.08 -9.17 9.38
CA LEU A 80 -1.22 -10.09 9.26
C LEU A 80 -1.48 -10.96 10.50
N PRO A 81 -0.46 -11.60 11.13
CA PRO A 81 -0.70 -12.42 12.31
C PRO A 81 -1.15 -11.63 13.55
N ALA A 82 -0.91 -10.31 13.58
CA ALA A 82 -1.09 -9.50 14.77
C ALA A 82 -2.36 -8.64 14.75
N LEU A 83 -2.85 -8.25 13.57
CA LEU A 83 -3.87 -7.20 13.47
C LEU A 83 -5.30 -7.69 13.27
N LYS A 84 -5.55 -8.97 13.04
CA LYS A 84 -6.90 -9.50 12.73
C LYS A 84 -7.97 -9.04 13.73
N GLU A 85 -7.75 -9.32 15.01
CA GLU A 85 -8.72 -8.97 16.07
C GLU A 85 -8.86 -7.45 16.24
N ALA A 86 -7.77 -6.70 16.11
CA ALA A 86 -7.80 -5.24 16.19
C ALA A 86 -8.58 -4.62 15.04
N LEU A 87 -8.46 -5.16 13.83
CA LEU A 87 -9.21 -4.71 12.66
C LEU A 87 -10.70 -5.03 12.79
N LEU A 88 -11.05 -6.21 13.29
CA LEU A 88 -12.44 -6.58 13.59
C LEU A 88 -13.04 -5.63 14.65
N HIS A 89 -12.31 -5.36 15.70
CA HIS A 89 -12.74 -4.42 16.74
C HIS A 89 -12.92 -3.00 16.19
N LEU A 90 -11.97 -2.54 15.37
CA LEU A 90 -12.02 -1.21 14.72
C LEU A 90 -13.31 -1.02 13.90
N VAL A 91 -13.68 -2.01 13.08
CA VAL A 91 -14.88 -1.96 12.24
C VAL A 91 -16.15 -1.90 13.09
N LYS A 92 -16.21 -2.62 14.21
CA LYS A 92 -17.34 -2.60 15.13
C LYS A 92 -17.49 -1.29 15.90
N MET A 93 -16.37 -0.60 16.15
CA MET A 93 -16.33 0.62 16.96
C MET A 93 -16.41 1.91 16.14
N ARG A 94 -16.23 1.85 14.83
CA ARG A 94 -16.12 3.02 13.96
C ARG A 94 -17.09 2.95 12.78
N ASP A 95 -17.42 4.11 12.26
CA ASP A 95 -18.32 4.29 11.11
C ASP A 95 -17.51 4.16 9.79
N ILE A 96 -16.93 2.97 9.56
CA ILE A 96 -16.01 2.69 8.46
C ILE A 96 -16.36 1.43 7.69
N VAL A 97 -15.96 1.39 6.41
CA VAL A 97 -15.77 0.16 5.63
C VAL A 97 -14.26 -0.14 5.58
N LEU A 98 -13.89 -1.37 5.90
CA LEU A 98 -12.50 -1.84 5.83
C LEU A 98 -12.27 -2.63 4.53
N LEU A 99 -11.44 -2.12 3.64
CA LEU A 99 -10.99 -2.84 2.45
C LEU A 99 -9.74 -3.67 2.77
N LEU A 100 -9.77 -4.96 2.51
CA LEU A 100 -8.64 -5.86 2.64
C LEU A 100 -7.99 -6.06 1.27
N LYS A 101 -6.81 -5.47 1.05
CA LYS A 101 -6.06 -5.57 -0.21
C LYS A 101 -4.69 -6.19 0.03
N PHE A 102 -4.58 -7.47 -0.31
CA PHE A 102 -3.35 -8.22 -0.07
C PHE A 102 -2.50 -8.33 -1.34
N HIS A 103 -1.21 -8.49 -1.13
CA HIS A 103 -0.28 -8.74 -2.21
C HIS A 103 -0.47 -10.17 -2.77
N PRO A 104 -0.34 -10.40 -4.09
CA PRO A 104 -0.51 -11.74 -4.68
C PRO A 104 0.42 -12.83 -4.11
N LEU A 105 1.56 -12.44 -3.57
CA LEU A 105 2.52 -13.35 -2.91
C LEU A 105 2.24 -13.59 -1.43
N THR A 106 1.14 -13.07 -0.90
CA THR A 106 0.71 -13.36 0.49
C THR A 106 0.44 -14.85 0.64
N ARG A 107 0.83 -15.43 1.77
CA ARG A 107 0.58 -16.85 2.07
C ARG A 107 -0.91 -17.17 2.02
N LYS A 108 -1.23 -18.32 1.44
CA LYS A 108 -2.62 -18.76 1.23
C LYS A 108 -3.40 -18.85 2.54
N GLU A 109 -2.76 -19.32 3.62
CA GLU A 109 -3.39 -19.46 4.94
C GLU A 109 -3.93 -18.12 5.45
N TRP A 110 -3.17 -17.03 5.29
CA TRP A 110 -3.62 -15.68 5.68
C TRP A 110 -4.71 -15.14 4.75
N ILE A 111 -4.60 -15.43 3.44
CA ILE A 111 -5.65 -15.04 2.48
C ILE A 111 -6.98 -15.71 2.87
N ASP A 112 -6.97 -17.02 3.11
CA ASP A 112 -8.16 -17.79 3.46
C ASP A 112 -8.76 -17.31 4.80
N GLU A 113 -7.92 -17.06 5.80
CA GLU A 113 -8.33 -16.54 7.11
C GLU A 113 -9.03 -15.17 7.02
N TYR A 114 -8.45 -14.23 6.24
CA TYR A 114 -9.02 -12.89 6.12
C TYR A 114 -10.19 -12.82 5.14
N LYS A 115 -10.29 -13.72 4.17
CA LYS A 115 -11.50 -13.91 3.37
C LYS A 115 -12.66 -14.38 4.23
N GLN A 116 -12.42 -15.37 5.09
CA GLN A 116 -13.42 -15.83 6.05
C GLN A 116 -13.89 -14.71 6.99
N LEU A 117 -12.97 -13.85 7.43
CA LEU A 117 -13.32 -12.67 8.22
C LEU A 117 -14.24 -11.72 7.45
N ALA A 118 -13.96 -11.47 6.16
CA ALA A 118 -14.82 -10.63 5.32
C ALA A 118 -16.18 -11.26 5.03
N GLU A 119 -16.31 -12.58 5.01
CA GLU A 119 -17.60 -13.26 4.89
C GLU A 119 -18.45 -13.17 6.15
N GLN A 120 -17.83 -13.02 7.33
CA GLN A 120 -18.50 -12.97 8.64
C GLN A 120 -18.84 -11.56 9.11
N GLU A 121 -18.20 -10.54 8.55
CA GLU A 121 -18.38 -9.15 8.98
C GLU A 121 -18.75 -8.27 7.79
N GLU A 122 -19.97 -7.79 7.75
CA GLU A 122 -20.56 -7.02 6.63
C GLU A 122 -19.73 -5.81 6.20
N HIS A 123 -19.04 -5.16 7.12
CA HIS A 123 -18.27 -3.94 6.84
C HIS A 123 -16.78 -4.19 6.55
N ILE A 124 -16.40 -5.46 6.38
CA ILE A 124 -15.07 -5.87 5.90
C ILE A 124 -15.21 -6.40 4.48
N VAL A 125 -14.54 -5.79 3.53
CA VAL A 125 -14.64 -6.13 2.12
C VAL A 125 -13.29 -6.63 1.60
N TRP A 126 -13.28 -7.88 1.13
CA TRP A 126 -12.14 -8.40 0.40
C TRP A 126 -12.12 -7.84 -1.02
N VAL A 127 -10.96 -7.32 -1.44
CA VAL A 127 -10.78 -6.78 -2.78
C VAL A 127 -9.66 -7.48 -3.55
N ASP A 128 -9.99 -7.99 -4.72
CA ASP A 128 -9.10 -8.72 -5.62
C ASP A 128 -8.39 -7.81 -6.63
N GLY A 129 -7.55 -8.42 -7.47
CA GLY A 129 -6.84 -7.77 -8.56
C GLY A 129 -5.47 -7.21 -8.18
N PHE A 130 -4.73 -6.71 -9.17
CA PHE A 130 -3.36 -6.23 -9.00
C PHE A 130 -3.28 -4.73 -8.68
N ASN A 131 -4.33 -3.96 -9.00
CA ASN A 131 -4.32 -2.50 -8.89
C ASN A 131 -4.63 -2.03 -7.46
N VAL A 132 -3.60 -1.83 -6.64
CA VAL A 132 -3.77 -1.25 -5.30
C VAL A 132 -4.14 0.24 -5.36
N THR A 133 -3.72 0.96 -6.40
CA THR A 133 -3.90 2.42 -6.54
C THR A 133 -5.38 2.80 -6.59
N LYS A 134 -6.22 2.01 -7.25
CA LYS A 134 -7.68 2.17 -7.20
C LYS A 134 -8.18 2.27 -5.76
N TYR A 135 -7.85 1.31 -4.93
CA TYR A 135 -8.30 1.26 -3.54
C TYR A 135 -7.66 2.32 -2.66
N GLN A 136 -6.42 2.73 -2.98
CA GLN A 136 -5.79 3.89 -2.35
C GLN A 136 -6.58 5.18 -2.65
N LEU A 137 -6.99 5.40 -3.90
CA LEU A 137 -7.79 6.58 -4.28
C LEU A 137 -9.16 6.60 -3.63
N MET A 138 -9.79 5.43 -3.43
CA MET A 138 -11.08 5.31 -2.76
C MET A 138 -11.02 5.49 -1.23
N SER A 139 -9.84 5.35 -0.59
CA SER A 139 -9.72 5.25 0.86
C SER A 139 -9.31 6.56 1.53
N ASP A 140 -9.85 6.82 2.71
CA ASP A 140 -9.55 8.01 3.51
C ASP A 140 -8.31 7.81 4.39
N VAL A 141 -8.09 6.58 4.86
CA VAL A 141 -6.97 6.18 5.72
C VAL A 141 -6.40 4.86 5.24
N MET A 142 -5.10 4.67 5.35
CA MET A 142 -4.46 3.37 5.12
C MET A 142 -3.84 2.83 6.40
N ILE A 143 -4.06 1.54 6.66
CA ILE A 143 -3.32 0.76 7.65
C ILE A 143 -2.37 -0.16 6.89
N SER A 144 -1.11 -0.15 7.27
CA SER A 144 -0.08 -0.98 6.63
C SER A 144 1.04 -1.30 7.61
N ASP A 145 2.09 -1.89 7.08
CA ASP A 145 3.32 -2.20 7.80
C ASP A 145 4.53 -1.76 6.96
N THR A 146 5.52 -2.62 6.77
CA THR A 146 6.70 -2.35 5.97
C THR A 146 6.41 -2.54 4.48
N SER A 147 5.73 -1.59 3.86
CA SER A 147 5.33 -1.66 2.45
C SER A 147 5.65 -0.35 1.70
N SER A 148 6.09 -0.47 0.44
CA SER A 148 6.30 0.69 -0.43
C SER A 148 5.00 1.44 -0.75
N THR A 149 3.85 0.78 -0.65
CA THR A 149 2.53 1.39 -0.85
C THR A 149 2.21 2.50 0.15
N VAL A 150 2.88 2.52 1.31
CA VAL A 150 2.81 3.60 2.30
C VAL A 150 3.21 4.95 1.68
N TYR A 151 4.34 4.97 0.96
CA TYR A 151 4.80 6.21 0.31
C TYR A 151 3.85 6.67 -0.79
N GLU A 152 3.28 5.73 -1.53
CA GLU A 152 2.27 6.02 -2.56
C GLU A 152 1.03 6.67 -1.95
N PHE A 153 0.55 6.14 -0.84
CA PHE A 153 -0.63 6.67 -0.15
C PHE A 153 -0.38 8.05 0.47
N LEU A 154 0.81 8.28 1.03
CA LEU A 154 1.20 9.59 1.56
C LEU A 154 1.20 10.69 0.50
N LEU A 155 1.47 10.36 -0.77
CA LEU A 155 1.38 11.33 -1.89
C LEU A 155 -0.05 11.81 -2.14
N LEU A 156 -1.06 11.09 -1.65
CA LEU A 156 -2.47 11.53 -1.70
C LEU A 156 -2.80 12.57 -0.63
N GLY A 157 -1.87 12.90 0.26
CA GLY A 157 -2.11 13.81 1.39
C GLY A 157 -3.02 13.21 2.47
N ARG A 158 -3.16 11.88 2.51
CA ARG A 158 -4.04 11.16 3.43
C ARG A 158 -3.24 10.43 4.52
N PRO A 159 -3.81 10.24 5.73
CA PRO A 159 -3.11 9.63 6.85
C PRO A 159 -2.85 8.14 6.66
N VAL A 160 -1.68 7.69 7.13
CA VAL A 160 -1.29 6.27 7.19
C VAL A 160 -1.03 5.89 8.64
N ILE A 161 -1.58 4.77 9.04
CA ILE A 161 -1.27 4.11 10.31
C ILE A 161 -0.34 2.94 10.00
N THR A 162 0.87 2.95 10.55
CA THR A 162 1.83 1.87 10.35
C THR A 162 1.95 1.00 11.57
N TYR A 163 1.84 -0.33 11.38
CA TYR A 163 2.15 -1.30 12.40
C TYR A 163 3.65 -1.67 12.32
N ARG A 164 4.37 -1.43 13.40
CA ARG A 164 5.77 -1.82 13.49
C ARG A 164 5.87 -3.27 13.97
N THR A 165 6.22 -4.17 13.06
CA THR A 165 6.51 -5.55 13.41
C THR A 165 7.80 -5.64 14.23
N ILE A 166 7.89 -6.65 15.11
CA ILE A 166 9.08 -6.87 15.97
C ILE A 166 10.27 -7.46 15.17
N ALA A 167 10.13 -7.60 13.87
CA ALA A 167 11.19 -8.09 13.02
C ALA A 167 12.44 -7.22 13.13
N LYS A 168 13.57 -7.87 13.38
CA LYS A 168 14.86 -7.23 13.56
C LYS A 168 15.30 -6.50 12.29
N ASP A 169 15.84 -5.30 12.48
CA ASP A 169 16.73 -4.59 11.57
C ASP A 169 16.16 -4.38 10.14
N ILE A 170 15.07 -3.61 10.05
CA ILE A 170 14.69 -3.04 8.76
C ILE A 170 15.54 -1.77 8.60
N TYR A 171 16.59 -1.88 7.82
CA TYR A 171 17.37 -0.71 7.37
C TYR A 171 16.64 -0.02 6.22
N TRP A 172 16.26 1.21 6.45
CA TRP A 172 15.75 2.14 5.43
C TRP A 172 16.88 2.96 4.82
#